data_f5518dcefbf064e5732ab5c5905ccd68
#
_entry.id   f5518dcefbf064e5732ab5c5905ccd68
#
_cell.length_a   1.000
_cell.length_b   1.000
_cell.length_c   1.000
_cell.angle_alpha   90.00
_cell.angle_beta   90.00
_cell.angle_gamma   90.00
#
_symmetry.space_group_name_H-M   'P 1'
#
loop_
_entity.id
_entity.type
_entity.pdbx_description
1 polymer ?
#
loop_
_entity_poly.entity_id
_entity_poly.type
_entity_poly.pdbx_seq_one_letter_code
_entity_poly.pdbx_strand_id
1 'polypeptide(L)'
;MKVQIPTNHSGTINTLEFNYNGNKFASGGNDGIINIFSTEKIFKKGMNLEPEIKLIKNGHNKQILNLSFSHPIYGTYIASCGADKKLIIWKEKSTNYYENIYEYKHDSPVKCCKFAPYQYGLIIICGTDNGDITIHQLQKNYQKWNIHILKNVHKNGINNIDWAPALSPINIFLEDENENEENKDLSISNSDNEDNNDDLEPMKFISCGNDNMINIFVSEKNTIDSFNKIKEIDLKIIPKDIAFLNFVGYTQLTFACGLINGNCLIYKYENNDWKNTFIIKVAGNI
;
A
#
# COMPACT_ATOMS: atom_id res chain seq x y z
N MET A 1 26.86 11.21 -1.57
CA MET A 1 27.53 10.12 -0.84
C MET A 1 26.84 8.82 -1.28
N LYS A 2 27.57 7.81 -1.78
CA LYS A 2 27.00 6.49 -2.07
C LYS A 2 27.33 5.59 -0.88
N VAL A 3 26.33 4.95 -0.30
CA VAL A 3 26.50 3.95 0.76
C VAL A 3 26.10 2.60 0.18
N GLN A 4 26.98 1.63 0.23
CA GLN A 4 26.73 0.26 -0.18
C GLN A 4 26.41 -0.58 1.06
N ILE A 5 25.23 -1.20 1.10
CA ILE A 5 24.76 -1.98 2.23
C ILE A 5 24.76 -3.46 1.82
N PRO A 6 25.53 -4.33 2.52
CA PRO A 6 25.43 -5.77 2.30
C PRO A 6 24.06 -6.26 2.78
N THR A 7 23.30 -6.89 1.91
CA THR A 7 21.94 -7.34 2.23
C THR A 7 21.89 -8.78 2.70
N ASN A 8 22.95 -9.57 2.49
CA ASN A 8 23.03 -11.00 2.84
C ASN A 8 21.92 -11.87 2.18
N HIS A 9 21.24 -11.37 1.12
CA HIS A 9 20.39 -12.20 0.30
C HIS A 9 21.24 -13.13 -0.59
N SER A 10 20.83 -14.39 -0.71
CA SER A 10 21.51 -15.39 -1.57
C SER A 10 21.06 -15.30 -3.03
N GLY A 11 20.15 -14.38 -3.37
CA GLY A 11 19.61 -14.21 -4.71
C GLY A 11 19.13 -12.79 -4.96
N THR A 12 18.27 -12.63 -5.96
CA THR A 12 17.70 -11.34 -6.35
C THR A 12 16.80 -10.79 -5.26
N ILE A 13 16.91 -9.49 -5.01
CA ILE A 13 15.95 -8.73 -4.20
C ILE A 13 14.79 -8.34 -5.12
N ASN A 14 13.58 -8.74 -4.78
CA ASN A 14 12.39 -8.47 -5.57
C ASN A 14 11.63 -7.24 -5.10
N THR A 15 11.75 -6.91 -3.81
CA THR A 15 10.98 -5.83 -3.20
C THR A 15 11.78 -5.13 -2.11
N LEU A 16 11.55 -3.84 -1.99
CA LEU A 16 12.09 -2.98 -0.94
C LEU A 16 11.00 -2.00 -0.53
N GLU A 17 10.74 -1.89 0.76
CA GLU A 17 9.72 -1.00 1.31
C GLU A 17 10.24 -0.27 2.55
N PHE A 18 10.01 1.03 2.64
CA PHE A 18 10.26 1.83 3.84
C PHE A 18 9.06 1.80 4.76
N ASN A 19 9.31 1.86 6.06
CA ASN A 19 8.23 2.11 7.00
C ASN A 19 7.79 3.59 6.93
N TYR A 20 6.63 3.90 7.54
CA TYR A 20 6.02 5.22 7.50
C TYR A 20 6.99 6.37 7.92
N ASN A 21 7.78 6.15 8.96
CA ASN A 21 8.70 7.17 9.47
C ASN A 21 10.04 7.25 8.69
N GLY A 22 10.28 6.37 7.73
CA GLY A 22 11.54 6.28 7.01
C GLY A 22 12.75 5.85 7.86
N ASN A 23 12.55 5.44 9.11
CA ASN A 23 13.63 5.03 10.01
C ASN A 23 13.97 3.53 9.93
N LYS A 24 13.18 2.75 9.21
CA LYS A 24 13.41 1.36 8.85
C LYS A 24 13.04 1.11 7.41
N PHE A 25 13.69 0.14 6.78
CA PHE A 25 13.23 -0.45 5.53
C PHE A 25 13.42 -1.96 5.55
N ALA A 26 12.65 -2.65 4.75
CA ALA A 26 12.74 -4.09 4.60
C ALA A 26 12.99 -4.46 3.13
N SER A 27 13.76 -5.54 2.91
CA SER A 27 13.93 -6.15 1.60
C SER A 27 13.47 -7.61 1.63
N GLY A 28 12.83 -8.05 0.55
CA GLY A 28 12.41 -9.43 0.33
C GLY A 28 13.02 -9.98 -0.95
N GLY A 29 13.51 -11.20 -0.90
CA GLY A 29 14.27 -11.80 -1.99
C GLY A 29 13.78 -13.17 -2.46
N ASN A 30 14.49 -13.70 -3.47
CA ASN A 30 14.26 -15.04 -4.02
C ASN A 30 14.53 -16.15 -3.00
N ASP A 31 15.30 -15.88 -1.98
CA ASP A 31 15.65 -16.80 -0.89
C ASP A 31 14.53 -16.98 0.16
N GLY A 32 13.41 -16.26 0.02
CA GLY A 32 12.29 -16.30 0.96
C GLY A 32 12.59 -15.63 2.31
N ILE A 33 13.65 -14.83 2.38
CA ILE A 33 14.08 -14.13 3.59
C ILE A 33 13.62 -12.68 3.53
N ILE A 34 13.23 -12.12 4.69
CA ILE A 34 13.02 -10.68 4.87
C ILE A 34 14.18 -10.15 5.68
N ASN A 35 14.87 -9.14 5.17
CA ASN A 35 15.90 -8.40 5.87
C ASN A 35 15.36 -7.03 6.26
N ILE A 36 15.55 -6.63 7.52
CA ILE A 36 15.09 -5.35 8.04
C ILE A 36 16.30 -4.54 8.50
N PHE A 37 16.35 -3.30 8.06
CA PHE A 37 17.46 -2.37 8.25
C PHE A 37 16.98 -1.14 9.01
N SER A 38 17.83 -0.61 9.91
CA SER A 38 17.65 0.70 10.55
C SER A 38 18.37 1.78 9.73
N THR A 39 17.64 2.79 9.26
CA THR A 39 18.22 3.91 8.51
C THR A 39 19.06 4.85 9.38
N GLU A 40 18.71 4.98 10.66
CA GLU A 40 19.45 5.83 11.60
C GLU A 40 20.92 5.41 11.74
N LYS A 41 21.17 4.09 11.74
CA LYS A 41 22.53 3.55 11.81
C LYS A 41 23.32 3.72 10.52
N ILE A 42 22.61 3.74 9.37
CA ILE A 42 23.21 3.84 8.04
C ILE A 42 23.68 5.27 7.74
N PHE A 43 22.91 6.27 8.20
CA PHE A 43 23.16 7.68 7.85
C PHE A 43 23.90 8.48 8.92
N LYS A 44 24.26 7.90 10.07
CA LYS A 44 25.13 8.57 11.06
C LYS A 44 26.51 8.79 10.47
N LYS A 45 26.86 10.05 10.15
CA LYS A 45 28.17 10.47 9.67
C LYS A 45 29.27 10.05 10.67
N GLY A 46 30.30 9.36 10.19
CA GLY A 46 31.56 9.17 10.89
C GLY A 46 31.76 7.86 11.66
N MET A 47 30.80 6.93 11.62
CA MET A 47 31.00 5.59 12.14
C MET A 47 30.92 4.58 11.00
N ASN A 48 31.95 3.75 10.83
CA ASN A 48 31.88 2.50 10.07
C ASN A 48 31.03 1.49 10.86
N LEU A 49 29.76 1.81 11.05
CA LEU A 49 28.80 0.91 11.68
C LEU A 49 28.29 -0.04 10.60
N GLU A 50 28.56 -1.32 10.79
CA GLU A 50 27.86 -2.33 10.02
C GLU A 50 26.35 -2.17 10.26
N PRO A 51 25.53 -2.12 9.20
CA PRO A 51 24.10 -2.01 9.37
C PRO A 51 23.61 -3.23 10.15
N GLU A 52 22.88 -3.00 11.24
CA GLU A 52 22.21 -4.08 11.95
C GLU A 52 21.10 -4.64 11.07
N ILE A 53 21.31 -5.85 10.57
CA ILE A 53 20.37 -6.54 9.71
C ILE A 53 19.59 -7.51 10.59
N LYS A 54 18.27 -7.37 10.60
CA LYS A 54 17.36 -8.31 11.24
C LYS A 54 16.78 -9.24 10.19
N LEU A 55 16.88 -10.53 10.43
CA LEU A 55 16.47 -11.56 9.50
C LEU A 55 15.17 -12.22 9.98
N ILE A 56 14.14 -12.18 9.17
CA ILE A 56 12.96 -13.03 9.34
C ILE A 56 13.11 -14.20 8.38
N LYS A 57 13.41 -15.38 8.96
CA LYS A 57 13.58 -16.64 8.24
C LYS A 57 12.39 -17.54 8.48
N ASN A 58 12.22 -18.55 7.61
CA ASN A 58 11.25 -19.63 7.75
C ASN A 58 9.77 -19.24 7.66
N GLY A 59 9.46 -18.07 7.08
CA GLY A 59 8.08 -17.70 6.76
C GLY A 59 7.68 -18.16 5.37
N HIS A 60 8.46 -17.76 4.38
CA HIS A 60 8.25 -18.15 2.99
C HIS A 60 9.20 -19.27 2.56
N ASN A 61 8.67 -20.23 1.80
CA ASN A 61 9.46 -21.35 1.25
C ASN A 61 9.78 -21.16 -0.25
N LYS A 62 9.37 -20.04 -0.84
CA LYS A 62 9.70 -19.55 -2.17
C LYS A 62 9.97 -18.05 -2.11
N GLN A 63 10.26 -17.46 -3.27
CA GLN A 63 10.54 -16.04 -3.41
C GLN A 63 9.42 -15.15 -2.82
N ILE A 64 9.83 -14.15 -2.08
CA ILE A 64 8.98 -13.05 -1.67
C ILE A 64 8.85 -12.10 -2.85
N LEU A 65 7.62 -11.72 -3.19
CA LEU A 65 7.32 -10.88 -4.34
C LEU A 65 7.04 -9.44 -3.93
N ASN A 66 6.43 -9.23 -2.77
CA ASN A 66 6.14 -7.89 -2.27
C ASN A 66 6.11 -7.82 -0.74
N LEU A 67 6.35 -6.61 -0.22
CA LEU A 67 6.30 -6.24 1.19
C LEU A 67 5.48 -4.97 1.37
N SER A 68 4.84 -4.83 2.53
CA SER A 68 4.20 -3.59 2.93
C SER A 68 4.31 -3.38 4.44
N PHE A 69 4.55 -2.13 4.88
CA PHE A 69 4.50 -1.75 6.28
C PHE A 69 3.15 -1.13 6.64
N SER A 70 2.66 -1.42 7.84
CA SER A 70 1.50 -0.71 8.40
C SER A 70 1.88 0.68 8.89
N HIS A 71 0.86 1.53 9.07
CA HIS A 71 1.03 2.78 9.81
C HIS A 71 1.38 2.51 11.29
N PRO A 72 2.30 3.27 11.91
CA PRO A 72 2.81 3.01 13.26
C PRO A 72 1.77 3.15 14.38
N ILE A 73 0.61 3.76 14.13
CA ILE A 73 -0.48 3.87 15.12
C ILE A 73 -0.95 2.49 15.63
N TYR A 74 -0.82 1.44 14.83
CA TYR A 74 -1.16 0.06 15.19
C TYR A 74 0.03 -0.71 15.77
N GLY A 75 1.22 -0.09 15.84
CA GLY A 75 2.49 -0.74 16.02
C GLY A 75 3.14 -1.13 14.69
N THR A 76 4.31 -1.72 14.73
CA THR A 76 5.03 -2.11 13.50
C THR A 76 4.54 -3.47 13.03
N TYR A 77 3.78 -3.49 11.95
CA TYR A 77 3.46 -4.70 11.21
C TYR A 77 4.14 -4.68 9.85
N ILE A 78 4.55 -5.86 9.39
CA ILE A 78 5.03 -6.09 8.03
C ILE A 78 4.14 -7.17 7.42
N ALA A 79 3.60 -6.90 6.24
CA ALA A 79 3.00 -7.92 5.41
C ALA A 79 4.01 -8.36 4.37
N SER A 80 4.10 -9.65 4.14
CA SER A 80 4.89 -10.25 3.07
C SER A 80 4.05 -11.22 2.27
N CYS A 81 4.23 -11.22 0.96
CA CYS A 81 3.55 -12.14 0.07
C CYS A 81 4.50 -12.71 -0.97
N GLY A 82 4.16 -13.89 -1.50
CA GLY A 82 5.12 -14.56 -2.38
C GLY A 82 4.57 -15.65 -3.29
N ALA A 83 5.51 -16.26 -4.00
CA ALA A 83 5.27 -17.36 -4.96
C ALA A 83 4.86 -18.67 -4.29
N ASP A 84 4.96 -18.77 -2.98
CA ASP A 84 4.45 -19.89 -2.17
C ASP A 84 2.94 -19.76 -1.87
N LYS A 85 2.30 -18.77 -2.46
CA LYS A 85 0.86 -18.48 -2.34
C LYS A 85 0.44 -17.97 -0.96
N LYS A 86 1.39 -17.53 -0.13
CA LYS A 86 1.12 -17.07 1.22
C LYS A 86 1.09 -15.53 1.28
N LEU A 87 0.17 -15.03 2.11
CA LEU A 87 0.26 -13.76 2.80
C LEU A 87 0.63 -14.06 4.24
N ILE A 88 1.67 -13.40 4.75
CA ILE A 88 2.09 -13.52 6.16
C ILE A 88 2.17 -12.11 6.75
N ILE A 89 1.60 -11.93 7.95
CA ILE A 89 1.69 -10.68 8.70
C ILE A 89 2.56 -10.90 9.93
N TRP A 90 3.60 -10.11 10.02
CA TRP A 90 4.59 -10.10 11.08
C TRP A 90 4.36 -8.91 11.99
N LYS A 91 4.38 -9.12 13.29
CA LYS A 91 4.29 -8.05 14.30
C LYS A 91 5.61 -7.92 15.04
N GLU A 92 6.15 -6.72 15.11
CA GLU A 92 7.29 -6.42 15.98
C GLU A 92 6.85 -6.48 17.45
N LYS A 93 7.40 -7.42 18.22
CA LYS A 93 7.10 -7.61 19.65
C LYS A 93 8.14 -6.94 20.56
N SER A 94 9.36 -6.89 20.09
CA SER A 94 10.48 -6.21 20.76
C SER A 94 11.45 -5.71 19.69
N THR A 95 12.41 -4.91 20.09
CA THR A 95 13.34 -4.19 19.18
C THR A 95 14.02 -5.06 18.12
N ASN A 96 13.94 -6.38 18.20
CA ASN A 96 14.63 -7.29 17.26
C ASN A 96 13.87 -8.58 16.97
N TYR A 97 12.61 -8.68 17.38
CA TYR A 97 11.84 -9.89 17.24
C TYR A 97 10.50 -9.61 16.54
N TYR A 98 10.29 -10.30 15.41
CA TYR A 98 9.06 -10.29 14.64
C TYR A 98 8.37 -11.65 14.75
N GLU A 99 7.13 -11.65 15.16
CA GLU A 99 6.29 -12.83 15.30
C GLU A 99 5.32 -12.91 14.12
N ASN A 100 5.18 -14.13 13.54
CA ASN A 100 4.11 -14.42 12.60
C ASN A 100 2.78 -14.48 13.39
N ILE A 101 1.92 -13.49 13.16
CA ILE A 101 0.62 -13.38 13.84
C ILE A 101 -0.55 -13.79 12.96
N TYR A 102 -0.33 -13.88 11.65
CA TYR A 102 -1.36 -14.26 10.69
C TYR A 102 -0.73 -14.83 9.43
N GLU A 103 -1.26 -15.95 8.97
CA GLU A 103 -0.91 -16.57 7.70
C GLU A 103 -2.18 -16.95 6.95
N TYR A 104 -2.26 -16.57 5.68
CA TYR A 104 -3.32 -16.98 4.78
C TYR A 104 -2.74 -17.56 3.50
N LYS A 105 -3.24 -18.74 3.11
CA LYS A 105 -2.82 -19.43 1.88
C LYS A 105 -3.85 -19.25 0.78
N HIS A 106 -3.43 -18.66 -0.31
CA HIS A 106 -4.23 -18.45 -1.52
C HIS A 106 -4.15 -19.67 -2.46
N ASP A 107 -5.04 -19.69 -3.45
CA ASP A 107 -5.02 -20.73 -4.50
C ASP A 107 -3.89 -20.50 -5.53
N SER A 108 -3.41 -19.27 -5.65
CA SER A 108 -2.41 -18.82 -6.63
C SER A 108 -1.32 -17.98 -5.97
N PRO A 109 -0.13 -17.81 -6.58
CA PRO A 109 0.90 -16.89 -6.10
C PRO A 109 0.36 -15.49 -5.83
N VAL A 110 0.80 -14.87 -4.72
CA VAL A 110 0.41 -13.51 -4.34
C VAL A 110 1.49 -12.56 -4.84
N LYS A 111 1.13 -11.68 -5.78
CA LYS A 111 2.08 -10.82 -6.50
C LYS A 111 2.35 -9.51 -5.76
N CYS A 112 1.33 -8.96 -5.13
CA CYS A 112 1.39 -7.69 -4.43
C CYS A 112 0.51 -7.70 -3.19
N CYS A 113 0.89 -6.90 -2.20
CA CYS A 113 0.10 -6.63 -1.01
C CYS A 113 0.34 -5.19 -0.55
N LYS A 114 -0.69 -4.53 0.00
CA LYS A 114 -0.59 -3.15 0.49
C LYS A 114 -1.51 -2.92 1.68
N PHE A 115 -0.97 -2.36 2.77
CA PHE A 115 -1.80 -1.90 3.87
C PHE A 115 -2.61 -0.67 3.45
N ALA A 116 -3.86 -0.61 3.91
CA ALA A 116 -4.73 0.54 3.72
C ALA A 116 -4.27 1.75 4.55
N PRO A 117 -4.71 2.97 4.19
CA PRO A 117 -4.60 4.12 5.07
C PRO A 117 -5.15 3.80 6.47
N TYR A 118 -4.45 4.29 7.51
CA TYR A 118 -4.71 3.91 8.90
C TYR A 118 -6.11 4.30 9.39
N GLN A 119 -6.71 5.30 8.80
CA GLN A 119 -8.05 5.79 9.14
C GLN A 119 -9.13 4.70 9.01
N TYR A 120 -8.93 3.74 8.12
CA TYR A 120 -9.88 2.63 7.87
C TYR A 120 -9.66 1.42 8.77
N GLY A 121 -8.66 1.45 9.65
CA GLY A 121 -8.28 0.31 10.46
C GLY A 121 -7.12 -0.49 9.88
N LEU A 122 -6.78 -1.61 10.50
CA LEU A 122 -5.73 -2.49 10.00
C LEU A 122 -6.30 -3.41 8.92
N ILE A 123 -6.23 -2.93 7.69
CA ILE A 123 -6.71 -3.62 6.48
C ILE A 123 -5.52 -3.82 5.54
N ILE A 124 -5.47 -4.99 4.89
CA ILE A 124 -4.51 -5.28 3.84
C ILE A 124 -5.22 -5.86 2.62
N ILE A 125 -4.80 -5.44 1.45
CA ILE A 125 -5.26 -5.94 0.16
C ILE A 125 -4.15 -6.73 -0.52
N CYS A 126 -4.51 -7.81 -1.19
CA CYS A 126 -3.57 -8.67 -1.93
C CYS A 126 -4.08 -8.94 -3.33
N GLY A 127 -3.18 -8.89 -4.31
CA GLY A 127 -3.43 -9.28 -5.69
C GLY A 127 -2.72 -10.57 -6.06
N THR A 128 -3.42 -11.47 -6.74
CA THR A 128 -2.94 -12.80 -7.07
C THR A 128 -2.68 -13.00 -8.55
N ASP A 129 -1.90 -14.01 -8.87
CA ASP A 129 -1.50 -14.34 -10.25
C ASP A 129 -2.64 -14.91 -11.10
N ASN A 130 -3.73 -15.38 -10.48
CA ASN A 130 -4.98 -15.76 -11.18
C ASN A 130 -5.97 -14.61 -11.35
N GLY A 131 -5.65 -13.41 -10.87
CA GLY A 131 -6.47 -12.21 -11.05
C GLY A 131 -7.50 -11.96 -9.95
N ASP A 132 -7.46 -12.70 -8.85
CA ASP A 132 -8.30 -12.45 -7.69
C ASP A 132 -7.68 -11.41 -6.77
N ILE A 133 -8.52 -10.64 -6.09
CA ILE A 133 -8.14 -9.73 -5.01
C ILE A 133 -8.69 -10.27 -3.69
N THR A 134 -7.86 -10.31 -2.65
CA THR A 134 -8.31 -10.61 -1.29
C THR A 134 -8.08 -9.41 -0.38
N ILE A 135 -9.07 -9.13 0.45
CA ILE A 135 -9.04 -8.02 1.41
C ILE A 135 -9.17 -8.63 2.79
N HIS A 136 -8.19 -8.36 3.66
CA HIS A 136 -8.12 -8.90 5.01
C HIS A 136 -8.19 -7.75 6.00
N GLN A 137 -9.09 -7.82 6.98
CA GLN A 137 -9.28 -6.81 8.02
C GLN A 137 -9.15 -7.43 9.40
N LEU A 138 -8.29 -6.87 10.24
CA LEU A 138 -8.25 -7.24 11.65
C LEU A 138 -9.45 -6.60 12.37
N GLN A 139 -10.26 -7.43 13.02
CA GLN A 139 -11.39 -6.95 13.82
C GLN A 139 -10.96 -6.06 14.98
N LYS A 140 -11.83 -5.15 15.43
CA LYS A 140 -11.57 -4.22 16.54
C LYS A 140 -11.13 -4.91 17.84
N ASN A 141 -11.53 -6.15 18.06
CA ASN A 141 -11.12 -6.98 19.22
C ASN A 141 -9.72 -7.61 19.05
N TYR A 142 -9.03 -7.39 17.94
CA TYR A 142 -7.70 -7.91 17.62
C TYR A 142 -7.52 -9.44 17.66
N GLN A 143 -8.64 -10.20 17.57
CA GLN A 143 -8.60 -11.66 17.70
C GLN A 143 -8.81 -12.41 16.38
N LYS A 144 -9.50 -11.79 15.41
CA LYS A 144 -9.88 -12.46 14.18
C LYS A 144 -9.69 -11.56 12.96
N TRP A 145 -9.28 -12.17 11.86
CA TRP A 145 -9.21 -11.54 10.54
C TRP A 145 -10.48 -11.90 9.75
N ASN A 146 -11.17 -10.88 9.27
CA ASN A 146 -12.21 -11.02 8.26
C ASN A 146 -11.58 -10.99 6.89
N ILE A 147 -12.12 -11.78 5.95
CA ILE A 147 -11.61 -11.89 4.59
C ILE A 147 -12.76 -11.68 3.62
N HIS A 148 -12.53 -10.81 2.65
CA HIS A 148 -13.39 -10.65 1.48
C HIS A 148 -12.63 -10.95 0.21
N ILE A 149 -13.26 -11.60 -0.79
CA ILE A 149 -12.59 -12.03 -2.01
C ILE A 149 -13.35 -11.48 -3.21
N LEU A 150 -12.67 -10.69 -4.02
CA LEU A 150 -13.14 -10.25 -5.33
C LEU A 150 -12.55 -11.19 -6.38
N LYS A 151 -13.39 -12.00 -7.00
CA LYS A 151 -12.97 -13.00 -7.98
C LYS A 151 -12.88 -12.43 -9.39
N ASN A 152 -11.90 -12.93 -10.14
CA ASN A 152 -11.74 -12.63 -11.57
C ASN A 152 -11.68 -11.13 -11.89
N VAL A 153 -11.01 -10.34 -11.04
CA VAL A 153 -10.84 -8.91 -11.24
C VAL A 153 -10.01 -8.61 -12.49
N HIS A 154 -8.97 -9.40 -12.71
CA HIS A 154 -8.14 -9.35 -13.92
C HIS A 154 -8.04 -10.75 -14.56
N LYS A 155 -8.10 -10.83 -15.89
CA LYS A 155 -8.09 -12.11 -16.61
C LYS A 155 -6.75 -12.83 -16.59
N ASN A 156 -5.64 -12.09 -16.57
CA ASN A 156 -4.29 -12.63 -16.73
C ASN A 156 -3.37 -12.31 -15.56
N GLY A 157 -3.96 -12.19 -14.35
CA GLY A 157 -3.21 -11.90 -13.13
C GLY A 157 -3.00 -10.42 -12.86
N ILE A 158 -2.82 -10.12 -11.58
CA ILE A 158 -2.61 -8.77 -11.06
C ILE A 158 -1.12 -8.49 -11.01
N ASN A 159 -0.71 -7.29 -11.44
CA ASN A 159 0.66 -6.84 -11.37
C ASN A 159 0.91 -6.01 -10.13
N ASN A 160 0.05 -5.03 -9.85
CA ASN A 160 0.13 -4.22 -8.62
C ASN A 160 -1.23 -3.66 -8.21
N ILE A 161 -1.32 -3.24 -6.93
CA ILE A 161 -2.49 -2.63 -6.29
C ILE A 161 -2.01 -1.49 -5.40
N ASP A 162 -2.79 -0.40 -5.34
CA ASP A 162 -2.54 0.66 -4.38
C ASP A 162 -3.83 1.29 -3.86
N TRP A 163 -3.77 1.83 -2.62
CA TRP A 163 -4.88 2.50 -1.97
C TRP A 163 -4.85 4.00 -2.26
N ALA A 164 -6.03 4.58 -2.48
CA ALA A 164 -6.18 6.03 -2.46
C ALA A 164 -5.96 6.56 -1.04
N PRO A 165 -5.44 7.79 -0.89
CA PRO A 165 -5.39 8.47 0.41
C PRO A 165 -6.78 8.56 1.05
N ALA A 166 -6.88 8.41 2.36
CA ALA A 166 -8.14 8.44 3.10
C ALA A 166 -8.75 9.85 3.25
N LEU A 167 -7.93 10.88 3.09
CA LEU A 167 -8.37 12.27 3.23
C LEU A 167 -8.29 12.95 1.86
N SER A 168 -9.43 13.38 1.35
CA SER A 168 -9.47 14.41 0.33
C SER A 168 -9.27 15.76 1.04
N PRO A 169 -8.24 16.53 0.71
CA PRO A 169 -8.02 17.84 1.34
C PRO A 169 -9.08 18.89 0.97
N ILE A 170 -10.10 18.52 0.22
CA ILE A 170 -11.04 19.46 -0.41
C ILE A 170 -12.00 20.11 0.60
N ASN A 171 -12.29 19.47 1.73
CA ASN A 171 -13.30 20.01 2.65
C ASN A 171 -12.78 20.98 3.70
N ILE A 172 -11.46 21.22 3.77
CA ILE A 172 -10.91 22.11 4.81
C ILE A 172 -10.82 23.58 4.35
N PHE A 173 -10.92 23.87 3.04
CA PHE A 173 -10.63 25.22 2.50
C PHE A 173 -11.69 25.81 1.56
N LEU A 174 -12.88 25.23 1.45
CA LEU A 174 -13.96 25.79 0.61
C LEU A 174 -15.11 26.43 1.40
N GLU A 175 -15.00 26.54 2.72
CA GLU A 175 -15.83 27.43 3.50
C GLU A 175 -14.99 28.62 3.91
N ASP A 176 -15.40 29.82 3.46
CA ASP A 176 -14.97 31.17 3.84
C ASP A 176 -14.13 31.97 2.84
N GLU A 177 -14.75 32.28 1.70
CA GLU A 177 -14.53 33.60 1.09
C GLU A 177 -15.73 34.56 1.21
N ASN A 178 -16.78 34.22 1.99
CA ASN A 178 -17.86 35.19 2.25
C ASN A 178 -18.53 34.91 3.60
N GLU A 179 -17.89 35.24 4.73
CA GLU A 179 -18.63 35.68 5.90
C GLU A 179 -17.71 36.45 6.87
N ASN A 180 -18.20 37.61 7.28
CA ASN A 180 -17.57 38.64 8.08
C ASN A 180 -16.96 38.13 9.40
N GLU A 181 -15.83 38.72 9.78
CA GLU A 181 -15.21 38.66 11.08
C GLU A 181 -16.24 39.03 12.20
N GLU A 182 -16.58 38.04 13.02
CA GLU A 182 -16.92 38.25 14.42
C GLU A 182 -16.74 36.96 15.22
N ASN A 183 -15.72 36.97 16.06
CA ASN A 183 -15.46 36.17 17.26
C ASN A 183 -16.14 34.80 17.38
N LYS A 184 -15.39 33.72 17.21
CA LYS A 184 -15.69 32.45 17.90
C LYS A 184 -14.45 31.92 18.61
N ASP A 185 -14.51 31.99 19.94
CA ASP A 185 -13.60 31.30 20.86
C ASP A 185 -13.51 29.80 20.52
N LEU A 186 -12.29 29.32 20.35
CA LEU A 186 -11.98 27.91 20.24
C LEU A 186 -12.21 27.21 21.58
N SER A 187 -13.41 26.77 21.84
CA SER A 187 -13.68 25.79 22.88
C SER A 187 -13.43 24.38 22.34
N ILE A 188 -12.30 23.80 22.71
CA ILE A 188 -12.04 22.37 22.54
C ILE A 188 -13.01 21.62 23.47
N SER A 189 -14.14 21.18 22.95
CA SER A 189 -15.01 20.25 23.66
C SER A 189 -14.47 18.84 23.48
N ASN A 190 -13.87 18.28 24.52
CA ASN A 190 -13.70 16.85 24.69
C ASN A 190 -15.09 16.23 24.78
N SER A 191 -15.61 15.70 23.70
CA SER A 191 -16.72 14.78 23.72
C SER A 191 -16.23 13.39 23.35
N ASP A 192 -16.09 12.54 24.36
CA ASP A 192 -16.08 11.10 24.21
C ASP A 192 -17.40 10.65 23.59
N ASN A 193 -17.45 10.56 22.27
CA ASN A 193 -18.52 9.90 21.55
C ASN A 193 -17.90 8.89 20.59
N GLU A 194 -17.97 7.65 20.99
CA GLU A 194 -17.88 6.48 20.13
C GLU A 194 -18.95 6.62 19.03
N ASP A 195 -18.54 6.48 17.75
CA ASP A 195 -19.32 6.40 16.50
C ASP A 195 -19.32 7.60 15.53
N ASN A 196 -18.18 8.23 15.31
CA ASN A 196 -18.02 9.17 14.18
C ASN A 196 -17.30 8.51 12.97
N ASN A 197 -17.94 7.49 12.37
CA ASN A 197 -17.51 6.95 11.08
C ASN A 197 -18.12 7.71 9.87
N ASP A 198 -18.97 8.70 10.11
CA ASP A 198 -19.76 9.37 9.06
C ASP A 198 -18.95 10.40 8.25
N ASP A 199 -17.77 10.82 8.74
CA ASP A 199 -16.93 11.82 8.06
C ASP A 199 -15.76 11.25 7.24
N LEU A 200 -15.57 9.92 7.24
CA LEU A 200 -14.52 9.30 6.43
C LEU A 200 -14.97 9.12 4.98
N GLU A 201 -14.14 9.62 4.05
CA GLU A 201 -14.35 9.32 2.63
C GLU A 201 -14.40 7.80 2.38
N PRO A 202 -15.19 7.36 1.38
CA PRO A 202 -15.25 5.96 1.00
C PRO A 202 -13.86 5.39 0.68
N MET A 203 -13.57 4.17 1.18
CA MET A 203 -12.34 3.47 0.82
C MET A 203 -12.26 3.29 -0.69
N LYS A 204 -11.10 3.61 -1.27
CA LYS A 204 -10.84 3.49 -2.70
C LYS A 204 -9.52 2.79 -2.94
N PHE A 205 -9.46 1.91 -3.93
CA PHE A 205 -8.20 1.35 -4.40
C PHE A 205 -8.20 1.15 -5.91
N ILE A 206 -7.01 1.01 -6.47
CA ILE A 206 -6.79 0.71 -7.87
C ILE A 206 -5.98 -0.58 -8.01
N SER A 207 -6.22 -1.30 -9.09
CA SER A 207 -5.44 -2.48 -9.47
C SER A 207 -5.08 -2.43 -10.94
N CYS A 208 -3.93 -3.01 -11.30
CA CYS A 208 -3.52 -3.17 -12.69
C CYS A 208 -3.12 -4.63 -12.97
N GLY A 209 -3.39 -5.10 -14.19
CA GLY A 209 -3.19 -6.49 -14.56
C GLY A 209 -2.55 -6.73 -15.93
N ASN A 210 -2.16 -7.96 -16.17
CA ASN A 210 -1.60 -8.40 -17.47
C ASN A 210 -2.64 -8.44 -18.62
N ASP A 211 -3.88 -8.11 -18.33
CA ASP A 211 -4.97 -7.96 -19.30
C ASP A 211 -5.07 -6.53 -19.89
N ASN A 212 -4.07 -5.69 -19.67
CA ASN A 212 -3.98 -4.29 -20.08
C ASN A 212 -4.94 -3.35 -19.34
N MET A 213 -5.61 -3.83 -18.30
CA MET A 213 -6.65 -3.08 -17.60
C MET A 213 -6.13 -2.43 -16.32
N ILE A 214 -6.69 -1.26 -16.01
CA ILE A 214 -6.71 -0.68 -14.68
C ILE A 214 -8.16 -0.73 -14.19
N ASN A 215 -8.40 -1.28 -13.01
CA ASN A 215 -9.69 -1.31 -12.35
C ASN A 215 -9.68 -0.42 -11.11
N ILE A 216 -10.74 0.37 -10.93
CA ILE A 216 -10.91 1.30 -9.81
C ILE A 216 -12.11 0.86 -8.99
N PHE A 217 -11.90 0.72 -7.69
CA PHE A 217 -12.89 0.24 -6.74
C PHE A 217 -13.17 1.27 -5.66
N VAL A 218 -14.44 1.31 -5.24
CA VAL A 218 -14.91 2.14 -4.11
C VAL A 218 -15.78 1.28 -3.21
N SER A 219 -15.60 1.42 -1.91
CA SER A 219 -16.46 0.80 -0.89
C SER A 219 -17.59 1.76 -0.54
N GLU A 220 -18.84 1.39 -0.80
CA GLU A 220 -20.00 2.26 -0.53
C GLU A 220 -20.28 2.46 0.97
N LYS A 221 -19.93 1.47 1.78
CA LYS A 221 -20.25 1.45 3.23
C LYS A 221 -19.01 1.50 4.12
N ASN A 222 -17.85 1.80 3.57
CA ASN A 222 -16.56 1.71 4.28
C ASN A 222 -16.32 0.35 4.96
N THR A 223 -16.86 -0.73 4.36
CA THR A 223 -16.64 -2.12 4.79
C THR A 223 -15.92 -2.91 3.70
N ILE A 224 -15.18 -3.94 4.09
CA ILE A 224 -14.37 -4.72 3.13
C ILE A 224 -15.19 -5.54 2.13
N ASP A 225 -16.47 -5.78 2.41
CA ASP A 225 -17.41 -6.54 1.59
C ASP A 225 -18.27 -5.67 0.66
N SER A 226 -18.14 -4.35 0.72
CA SER A 226 -18.96 -3.40 -0.07
C SER A 226 -18.20 -2.75 -1.23
N PHE A 227 -17.09 -3.32 -1.67
CA PHE A 227 -16.34 -2.80 -2.81
C PHE A 227 -17.01 -3.11 -4.15
N ASN A 228 -17.26 -2.05 -4.91
CA ASN A 228 -17.75 -2.11 -6.28
C ASN A 228 -16.71 -1.55 -7.25
N LYS A 229 -16.56 -2.20 -8.40
CA LYS A 229 -15.76 -1.67 -9.51
C LYS A 229 -16.54 -0.53 -10.17
N ILE A 230 -16.02 0.69 -10.05
CA ILE A 230 -16.66 1.90 -10.60
C ILE A 230 -16.12 2.31 -11.95
N LYS A 231 -14.89 1.93 -12.28
CA LYS A 231 -14.24 2.28 -13.55
C LYS A 231 -13.29 1.19 -14.00
N GLU A 232 -13.22 1.03 -15.31
CA GLU A 232 -12.26 0.18 -16.01
C GLU A 232 -11.59 1.00 -17.10
N ILE A 233 -10.26 0.98 -17.16
CA ILE A 233 -9.46 1.71 -18.15
C ILE A 233 -8.64 0.71 -18.94
N ASP A 234 -8.89 0.60 -20.24
CA ASP A 234 -8.12 -0.25 -21.15
C ASP A 234 -6.97 0.55 -21.76
N LEU A 235 -5.75 0.23 -21.36
CA LEU A 235 -4.53 0.91 -21.80
C LEU A 235 -4.00 0.41 -23.14
N LYS A 236 -4.48 -0.74 -23.63
CA LYS A 236 -3.95 -1.47 -24.81
C LYS A 236 -2.48 -1.93 -24.65
N ILE A 237 -1.87 -1.65 -23.52
CA ILE A 237 -0.47 -1.99 -23.16
C ILE A 237 -0.46 -2.45 -21.70
N ILE A 238 0.35 -3.45 -21.38
CA ILE A 238 0.40 -4.03 -20.04
C ILE A 238 0.94 -3.01 -19.03
N PRO A 239 0.15 -2.61 -18.02
CA PRO A 239 0.63 -1.87 -16.86
C PRO A 239 1.41 -2.80 -15.92
N LYS A 240 2.58 -2.38 -15.46
CA LYS A 240 3.46 -3.15 -14.57
C LYS A 240 3.40 -2.68 -13.14
N ASP A 241 3.17 -1.39 -12.95
CA ASP A 241 3.14 -0.77 -11.64
C ASP A 241 2.11 0.35 -11.60
N ILE A 242 1.52 0.58 -10.43
CA ILE A 242 0.54 1.64 -10.23
C ILE A 242 0.65 2.18 -8.81
N ALA A 243 0.59 3.50 -8.67
CA ALA A 243 0.68 4.15 -7.36
C ALA A 243 -0.14 5.44 -7.32
N PHE A 244 -0.88 5.65 -6.23
CA PHE A 244 -1.49 6.93 -5.94
C PHE A 244 -0.47 7.96 -5.48
N LEU A 245 -0.71 9.20 -5.81
CA LEU A 245 0.03 10.32 -5.27
C LEU A 245 -0.48 10.64 -3.86
N ASN A 246 0.35 10.34 -2.86
CA ASN A 246 0.07 10.60 -1.44
C ASN A 246 0.70 11.92 -1.00
N PHE A 247 0.17 13.06 -1.47
CA PHE A 247 0.70 14.38 -1.11
C PHE A 247 -0.33 15.18 -0.32
N VAL A 248 0.07 15.69 0.84
CA VAL A 248 -0.71 16.65 1.62
C VAL A 248 -0.79 17.97 0.83
N GLY A 249 -2.00 18.43 0.51
CA GLY A 249 -2.22 19.70 -0.19
C GLY A 249 -2.63 19.59 -1.67
N TYR A 250 -2.72 18.39 -2.25
CA TYR A 250 -3.33 18.21 -3.56
C TYR A 250 -4.84 18.00 -3.47
N THR A 251 -5.59 18.79 -4.19
CA THR A 251 -7.07 18.78 -4.19
C THR A 251 -7.68 17.69 -5.08
N GLN A 252 -6.87 16.95 -5.83
CA GLN A 252 -7.35 15.99 -6.80
C GLN A 252 -6.65 14.65 -6.66
N LEU A 253 -7.44 13.58 -6.66
CA LEU A 253 -6.89 12.23 -6.71
C LEU A 253 -6.10 12.06 -8.01
N THR A 254 -4.85 11.64 -7.85
CA THR A 254 -3.91 11.45 -8.97
C THR A 254 -3.20 10.12 -8.78
N PHE A 255 -3.03 9.35 -9.85
CA PHE A 255 -2.18 8.17 -9.81
C PHE A 255 -1.24 8.11 -11.02
N ALA A 256 -0.12 7.45 -10.84
CA ALA A 256 0.84 7.12 -11.89
C ALA A 256 0.75 5.64 -12.24
N CYS A 257 0.93 5.32 -13.52
CA CYS A 257 0.96 3.95 -14.02
C CYS A 257 2.19 3.73 -14.90
N GLY A 258 3.08 2.83 -14.49
CA GLY A 258 4.24 2.41 -15.26
C GLY A 258 3.89 1.28 -16.22
N LEU A 259 4.24 1.43 -17.50
CA LEU A 259 3.93 0.48 -18.57
C LEU A 259 5.13 -0.39 -18.93
N ILE A 260 4.87 -1.57 -19.50
CA ILE A 260 5.92 -2.50 -19.94
C ILE A 260 6.86 -1.89 -21.02
N ASN A 261 6.39 -0.91 -21.79
CA ASN A 261 7.19 -0.23 -22.82
C ASN A 261 8.05 0.94 -22.28
N GLY A 262 8.17 1.07 -20.95
CA GLY A 262 8.95 2.11 -20.30
C GLY A 262 8.25 3.47 -20.17
N ASN A 263 7.04 3.64 -20.68
CA ASN A 263 6.27 4.87 -20.47
C ASN A 263 5.61 4.89 -19.10
N CYS A 264 5.38 6.08 -18.57
CA CYS A 264 4.57 6.29 -17.39
C CYS A 264 3.40 7.21 -17.72
N LEU A 265 2.19 6.82 -17.37
CA LEU A 265 0.97 7.59 -17.55
C LEU A 265 0.56 8.21 -16.21
N ILE A 266 0.11 9.47 -16.24
CA ILE A 266 -0.43 10.17 -15.08
C ILE A 266 -1.91 10.40 -15.30
N TYR A 267 -2.73 9.91 -14.41
CA TYR A 267 -4.17 10.08 -14.40
C TYR A 267 -4.60 10.99 -13.25
N LYS A 268 -5.52 11.90 -13.54
CA LYS A 268 -6.17 12.75 -12.55
C LYS A 268 -7.68 12.55 -12.59
N TYR A 269 -8.30 12.64 -11.40
CA TYR A 269 -9.75 12.62 -11.27
C TYR A 269 -10.29 14.05 -11.39
N GLU A 270 -10.96 14.35 -12.51
CA GLU A 270 -11.49 15.67 -12.82
C GLU A 270 -12.88 15.53 -13.45
N ASN A 271 -13.84 16.38 -13.03
CA ASN A 271 -15.21 16.38 -13.55
C ASN A 271 -15.87 15.00 -13.50
N ASN A 272 -15.73 14.31 -12.36
CA ASN A 272 -16.28 12.98 -12.11
C ASN A 272 -15.75 11.88 -13.05
N ASP A 273 -14.58 12.08 -13.66
CA ASP A 273 -13.94 11.05 -14.47
C ASP A 273 -12.40 11.07 -14.36
N TRP A 274 -11.77 9.94 -14.68
CA TRP A 274 -10.33 9.78 -14.73
C TRP A 274 -9.78 10.13 -16.10
N LYS A 275 -8.90 11.14 -16.15
CA LYS A 275 -8.29 11.61 -17.41
C LYS A 275 -6.79 11.40 -17.40
N ASN A 276 -6.26 10.84 -18.48
CA ASN A 276 -4.83 10.83 -18.72
C ASN A 276 -4.36 12.27 -19.04
N THR A 277 -3.56 12.85 -18.15
CA THR A 277 -3.11 14.24 -18.26
C THR A 277 -1.68 14.34 -18.75
N PHE A 278 -0.83 13.34 -18.50
CA PHE A 278 0.57 13.33 -18.88
C PHE A 278 1.06 11.96 -19.29
N ILE A 279 1.98 11.93 -20.25
CA ILE A 279 2.75 10.76 -20.65
C ILE A 279 4.22 11.09 -20.50
N ILE A 280 4.89 10.45 -19.55
CA ILE A 280 6.33 10.53 -19.37
C ILE A 280 6.95 9.42 -20.20
N LYS A 281 7.70 9.78 -21.24
CA LYS A 281 8.45 8.80 -22.05
C LYS A 281 9.85 8.70 -21.47
N VAL A 282 10.22 7.52 -21.02
CA VAL A 282 11.61 7.25 -20.62
C VAL A 282 12.39 7.01 -21.90
N ALA A 283 13.33 7.90 -22.20
CA ALA A 283 14.31 7.69 -23.27
C ALA A 283 15.27 6.58 -22.84
N GLY A 284 14.94 5.36 -23.18
CA GLY A 284 15.77 4.17 -22.97
C GLY A 284 15.66 3.30 -24.19
N ASN A 285 16.77 3.04 -24.84
CA ASN A 285 16.87 1.93 -25.79
C ASN A 285 16.52 0.66 -25.05
N ILE A 286 15.48 -0.03 -25.49
CA ILE A 286 15.16 -1.42 -25.11
C ILE A 286 16.20 -2.34 -25.72
#